data_189382256af469f87e610318de1a76e6
#
_entry.id   189382256af469f87e610318de1a76e6
#
_cell.length_a   1.000
_cell.length_b   1.000
_cell.length_c   1.000
_cell.angle_alpha   90.00
_cell.angle_beta   90.00
_cell.angle_gamma   90.00
#
_symmetry.space_group_name_H-M   'P 1'
#
loop_
_entity.id
_entity.type
_entity.pdbx_description
1 polymer ?
#
loop_
_entity_poly.entity_id
_entity_poly.type
_entity_poly.pdbx_seq_one_letter_code
_entity_poly.pdbx_strand_id
1 'polypeptide(L)'
;MNPTLAGKTKLVDWIARLAAAAIMGQTLFFKFSAAPEAVALFEKLGVEPWGRLATGGFELLAVVLLLVNRTASLGGLLTLGLMGGAVMSHLTVLGIEVEGDGGALFVMAIVTLVAGAITTWLHRAELPIVGARLETQA
;
A
#
# COMPACT_ATOMS: atom_id res chain seq x y z
N MET A 1 1.99 16.74 -8.42
CA MET A 1 3.35 16.58 -7.84
C MET A 1 3.70 17.86 -7.12
N ASN A 2 4.28 17.76 -5.94
CA ASN A 2 4.75 18.94 -5.23
C ASN A 2 5.90 19.58 -6.02
N PRO A 3 5.76 20.83 -6.54
CA PRO A 3 6.79 21.46 -7.34
C PRO A 3 8.08 21.78 -6.58
N THR A 4 8.04 21.61 -5.25
CA THR A 4 9.19 21.90 -4.38
C THR A 4 10.12 20.71 -4.14
N LEU A 5 9.77 19.51 -4.66
CA LEU A 5 10.63 18.33 -4.48
C LEU A 5 11.90 18.49 -5.32
N ALA A 6 13.06 18.51 -4.64
CA ALA A 6 14.37 18.51 -5.31
C ALA A 6 14.59 17.19 -6.08
N GLY A 7 15.52 17.18 -7.04
CA GLY A 7 15.75 16.05 -7.93
C GLY A 7 15.94 14.70 -7.23
N LYS A 8 16.73 14.64 -6.15
CA LYS A 8 16.95 13.41 -5.38
C LYS A 8 15.68 12.95 -4.65
N THR A 9 14.93 13.90 -4.08
CA THR A 9 13.67 13.61 -3.40
C THR A 9 12.62 13.13 -4.39
N LYS A 10 12.58 13.71 -5.58
CA LYS A 10 11.70 13.25 -6.65
C LYS A 10 12.01 11.82 -7.10
N LEU A 11 13.29 11.46 -7.17
CA LEU A 11 13.71 10.09 -7.48
C LEU A 11 13.25 9.11 -6.38
N VAL A 12 13.46 9.45 -5.11
CA VAL A 12 13.01 8.63 -3.98
C VAL A 12 11.49 8.47 -3.99
N ASP A 13 10.74 9.54 -4.24
CA ASP A 13 9.29 9.51 -4.36
C ASP A 13 8.83 8.51 -5.43
N TRP A 14 9.37 8.61 -6.64
CA TRP A 14 8.98 7.72 -7.73
C TRP A 14 9.41 6.27 -7.49
N ILE A 15 10.58 6.03 -6.89
CA ILE A 15 11.00 4.67 -6.51
C ILE A 15 10.01 4.08 -5.51
N ALA A 16 9.63 4.81 -4.47
CA ALA A 16 8.65 4.37 -3.48
C ALA A 16 7.28 4.06 -4.11
N ARG A 17 6.78 4.97 -4.94
CA ARG A 17 5.47 4.83 -5.61
C ARG A 17 5.45 3.65 -6.57
N LEU A 18 6.49 3.50 -7.37
CA LEU A 18 6.58 2.39 -8.33
C LEU A 18 6.78 1.05 -7.63
N ALA A 19 7.58 0.99 -6.57
CA ALA A 19 7.74 -0.23 -5.76
C ALA A 19 6.42 -0.66 -5.15
N ALA A 20 5.69 0.26 -4.50
CA ALA A 20 4.39 -0.03 -3.91
C ALA A 20 3.37 -0.47 -4.97
N ALA A 21 3.29 0.26 -6.09
CA ALA A 21 2.37 -0.06 -7.18
C ALA A 21 2.69 -1.43 -7.81
N ALA A 22 3.96 -1.77 -8.00
CA ALA A 22 4.37 -3.05 -8.58
C ALA A 22 4.04 -4.21 -7.63
N ILE A 23 4.33 -4.09 -6.34
CA ILE A 23 4.07 -5.13 -5.35
C ILE A 23 2.56 -5.36 -5.20
N MET A 24 1.77 -4.30 -5.00
CA MET A 24 0.31 -4.43 -4.92
C MET A 24 -0.29 -4.90 -6.24
N GLY A 25 0.17 -4.36 -7.36
CA GLY A 25 -0.33 -4.72 -8.68
C GLY A 25 -0.16 -6.20 -9.01
N GLN A 26 0.99 -6.79 -8.68
CA GLN A 26 1.20 -8.23 -8.91
C GLN A 26 0.29 -9.10 -8.02
N THR A 27 0.01 -8.69 -6.79
CA THR A 27 -0.88 -9.45 -5.91
C THR A 27 -2.34 -9.40 -6.34
N LEU A 28 -2.73 -8.39 -7.11
CA LEU A 28 -4.09 -8.27 -7.65
C LEU A 28 -4.46 -9.44 -8.57
N PHE A 29 -3.52 -9.91 -9.36
CA PHE A 29 -3.74 -11.08 -10.21
C PHE A 29 -4.20 -12.28 -9.39
N PHE A 30 -3.51 -12.57 -8.28
CA PHE A 30 -3.84 -13.68 -7.39
C PHE A 30 -5.17 -13.49 -6.67
N LYS A 31 -5.46 -12.26 -6.24
CA LYS A 31 -6.71 -11.94 -5.54
C LYS A 31 -7.93 -12.04 -6.46
N PHE A 32 -7.87 -11.46 -7.65
CA PHE A 32 -9.00 -11.44 -8.56
C PHE A 32 -9.19 -12.76 -9.32
N SER A 33 -8.13 -13.53 -9.53
CA SER A 33 -8.22 -14.86 -10.16
C SER A 33 -8.61 -15.96 -9.18
N ALA A 34 -8.79 -15.64 -7.90
CA ALA A 34 -9.03 -16.62 -6.85
C ALA A 34 -7.96 -17.72 -6.80
N ALA A 35 -6.69 -17.32 -6.90
CA ALA A 35 -5.58 -18.27 -6.77
C ALA A 35 -5.67 -19.01 -5.42
N PRO A 36 -5.35 -20.32 -5.37
CA PRO A 36 -5.53 -21.13 -4.16
C PRO A 36 -4.84 -20.52 -2.93
N GLU A 37 -3.66 -19.94 -3.09
CA GLU A 37 -2.90 -19.31 -2.01
C GLU A 37 -3.61 -18.07 -1.45
N ALA A 38 -4.19 -17.26 -2.32
CA ALA A 38 -4.95 -16.09 -1.92
C ALA A 38 -6.24 -16.48 -1.22
N VAL A 39 -6.97 -17.45 -1.75
CA VAL A 39 -8.19 -17.97 -1.11
C VAL A 39 -7.88 -18.55 0.28
N ALA A 40 -6.85 -19.37 0.41
CA ALA A 40 -6.44 -19.97 1.68
C ALA A 40 -6.10 -18.91 2.74
N LEU A 41 -5.42 -17.83 2.33
CA LEU A 41 -5.07 -16.71 3.21
C LEU A 41 -6.32 -16.04 3.78
N PHE A 42 -7.27 -15.69 2.91
CA PHE A 42 -8.49 -15.01 3.34
C PHE A 42 -9.48 -15.93 4.05
N GLU A 43 -9.47 -17.24 3.77
CA GLU A 43 -10.19 -18.24 4.56
C GLU A 43 -9.63 -18.28 5.99
N LYS A 44 -8.31 -18.28 6.15
CA LYS A 44 -7.65 -18.27 7.45
C LYS A 44 -7.99 -17.01 8.25
N LEU A 45 -8.17 -15.87 7.57
CA LEU A 45 -8.63 -14.63 8.18
C LEU A 45 -10.15 -14.62 8.45
N GLY A 46 -10.90 -15.58 7.92
CA GLY A 46 -12.35 -15.66 8.10
C GLY A 46 -13.15 -14.68 7.26
N VAL A 47 -12.57 -14.16 6.17
CA VAL A 47 -13.18 -13.10 5.35
C VAL A 47 -13.20 -13.44 3.85
N GLU A 48 -13.15 -14.72 3.48
CA GLU A 48 -13.29 -15.17 2.11
C GLU A 48 -14.77 -15.26 1.73
N PRO A 49 -15.21 -14.86 0.52
CA PRO A 49 -14.46 -14.21 -0.55
C PRO A 49 -14.48 -12.67 -0.49
N TRP A 50 -15.35 -12.09 0.34
CA TRP A 50 -15.59 -10.65 0.33
C TRP A 50 -14.36 -9.83 0.73
N GLY A 51 -13.59 -10.31 1.72
CA GLY A 51 -12.36 -9.65 2.18
C GLY A 51 -11.28 -9.66 1.10
N ARG A 52 -11.14 -10.77 0.38
CA ARG A 52 -10.20 -10.89 -0.75
C ARG A 52 -10.53 -9.89 -1.86
N LEU A 53 -11.78 -9.84 -2.26
CA LEU A 53 -12.24 -8.94 -3.33
C LEU A 53 -12.20 -7.48 -2.89
N ALA A 54 -12.61 -7.17 -1.68
CA ALA A 54 -12.56 -5.80 -1.14
C ALA A 54 -11.12 -5.30 -1.01
N THR A 55 -10.22 -6.11 -0.46
CA THR A 55 -8.81 -5.78 -0.35
C THR A 55 -8.19 -5.54 -1.73
N GLY A 56 -8.46 -6.43 -2.68
CA GLY A 56 -8.02 -6.28 -4.07
C GLY A 56 -8.53 -4.99 -4.70
N GLY A 57 -9.80 -4.65 -4.49
CA GLY A 57 -10.38 -3.40 -4.98
C GLY A 57 -9.71 -2.16 -4.41
N PHE A 58 -9.46 -2.13 -3.10
CA PHE A 58 -8.75 -1.02 -2.46
C PHE A 58 -7.28 -0.94 -2.87
N GLU A 59 -6.61 -2.06 -3.06
CA GLU A 59 -5.23 -2.09 -3.58
C GLU A 59 -5.17 -1.54 -5.01
N LEU A 60 -6.12 -1.92 -5.86
CA LEU A 60 -6.21 -1.36 -7.22
C LEU A 60 -6.39 0.17 -7.17
N LEU A 61 -7.27 0.66 -6.31
CA LEU A 61 -7.45 2.09 -6.10
C LEU A 61 -6.16 2.75 -5.63
N ALA A 62 -5.47 2.15 -4.66
CA ALA A 62 -4.17 2.66 -4.18
C ALA A 62 -3.14 2.74 -5.29
N VAL A 63 -3.03 1.71 -6.14
CA VAL A 63 -2.12 1.71 -7.30
C VAL A 63 -2.41 2.87 -8.22
N VAL A 64 -3.65 3.08 -8.59
CA VAL A 64 -4.05 4.19 -9.48
C VAL A 64 -3.72 5.55 -8.83
N LEU A 65 -4.05 5.72 -7.55
CA LEU A 65 -3.77 6.96 -6.82
C LEU A 65 -2.27 7.25 -6.69
N LEU A 66 -1.45 6.21 -6.49
CA LEU A 66 0.01 6.35 -6.40
C LEU A 66 0.65 6.78 -7.72
N LEU A 67 0.11 6.35 -8.84
CA LEU A 67 0.66 6.64 -10.16
C LEU A 67 0.26 8.02 -10.69
N VAL A 68 -0.77 8.63 -10.15
CA VAL A 68 -1.23 9.96 -10.51
C VAL A 68 -0.66 10.99 -9.52
N ASN A 69 0.06 11.98 -10.03
CA ASN A 69 0.77 12.97 -9.19
C ASN A 69 -0.14 13.72 -8.21
N ARG A 70 -1.34 14.08 -8.65
CA ARG A 70 -2.30 14.84 -7.83
C ARG A 70 -2.87 14.05 -6.67
N THR A 71 -2.88 12.74 -6.76
CA THR A 71 -3.51 11.83 -5.78
C THR A 71 -2.50 10.96 -5.04
N ALA A 72 -1.21 11.21 -5.23
CA ALA A 72 -0.15 10.39 -4.63
C ALA A 72 -0.21 10.38 -3.09
N SER A 73 -0.56 11.51 -2.46
CA SER A 73 -0.73 11.59 -1.01
C SER A 73 -1.83 10.66 -0.51
N LEU A 74 -2.98 10.65 -1.19
CA LEU A 74 -4.09 9.75 -0.86
C LEU A 74 -3.73 8.29 -1.13
N GLY A 75 -3.01 8.03 -2.22
CA GLY A 75 -2.49 6.70 -2.55
C GLY A 75 -1.54 6.18 -1.48
N GLY A 76 -0.63 7.01 -1.02
CA GLY A 76 0.29 6.67 0.07
C GLY A 76 -0.45 6.37 1.37
N LEU A 77 -1.43 7.20 1.73
CA LEU A 77 -2.23 7.02 2.93
C LEU A 77 -3.06 5.73 2.88
N LEU A 78 -3.70 5.46 1.75
CA LEU A 78 -4.45 4.21 1.57
C LEU A 78 -3.52 2.99 1.63
N THR A 79 -2.34 3.08 1.03
CA THR A 79 -1.30 2.03 1.11
C THR A 79 -0.89 1.76 2.55
N LEU A 80 -0.69 2.81 3.36
CA LEU A 80 -0.38 2.66 4.79
C LEU A 80 -1.48 1.91 5.53
N GLY A 81 -2.74 2.23 5.29
CA GLY A 81 -3.88 1.55 5.91
C GLY A 81 -3.95 0.08 5.51
N LEU A 82 -3.86 -0.21 4.23
CA LEU A 82 -3.92 -1.57 3.69
C LEU A 82 -2.74 -2.44 4.18
N MET A 83 -1.54 -1.91 4.11
CA MET A 83 -0.34 -2.65 4.51
C MET A 83 -0.19 -2.73 6.03
N GLY A 84 -0.65 -1.73 6.77
CA GLY A 84 -0.77 -1.81 8.22
C GLY A 84 -1.68 -2.96 8.63
N GLY A 85 -2.84 -3.09 8.00
CA GLY A 85 -3.75 -4.21 8.18
C GLY A 85 -3.14 -5.56 7.81
N ALA A 86 -2.41 -5.61 6.69
CA ALA A 86 -1.70 -6.82 6.26
C ALA A 86 -0.62 -7.24 7.27
N VAL A 87 0.20 -6.32 7.71
CA VAL A 87 1.24 -6.60 8.74
C VAL A 87 0.61 -7.10 10.03
N MET A 88 -0.43 -6.44 10.51
CA MET A 88 -1.16 -6.89 11.70
C MET A 88 -1.77 -8.27 11.53
N SER A 89 -2.29 -8.59 10.35
CA SER A 89 -2.81 -9.91 10.04
C SER A 89 -1.72 -10.99 10.14
N HIS A 90 -0.52 -10.71 9.64
CA HIS A 90 0.63 -11.60 9.78
C HIS A 90 1.04 -11.78 11.24
N LEU A 91 1.07 -10.72 12.01
CA LEU A 91 1.52 -10.77 13.41
C LEU A 91 0.51 -11.44 14.36
N THR A 92 -0.77 -11.49 14.00
CA THR A 92 -1.83 -12.00 14.87
C THR A 92 -2.41 -13.34 14.43
N VAL A 93 -2.63 -13.56 13.16
CA VAL A 93 -3.37 -14.73 12.64
C VAL A 93 -2.55 -15.58 11.68
N LEU A 94 -1.92 -14.94 10.68
CA LEU A 94 -1.29 -15.65 9.57
C LEU A 94 0.10 -16.23 9.92
N GLY A 95 0.83 -15.56 10.79
CA GLY A 95 2.27 -15.81 10.98
C GLY A 95 3.12 -15.16 9.88
N ILE A 96 4.43 -15.24 10.03
CA ILE A 96 5.39 -14.65 9.10
C ILE A 96 5.43 -15.42 7.78
N GLU A 97 5.44 -16.74 7.85
CA GLU A 97 5.41 -17.61 6.69
C GLU A 97 3.97 -18.04 6.39
N VAL A 98 3.53 -17.86 5.15
CA VAL A 98 2.18 -18.23 4.68
C VAL A 98 2.31 -19.14 3.48
N GLU A 99 1.67 -20.32 3.56
CA GLU A 99 1.66 -21.32 2.48
C GLU A 99 3.08 -21.67 1.96
N GLY A 100 4.03 -21.76 2.88
CA GLY A 100 5.42 -22.15 2.55
C GLY A 100 6.23 -21.10 1.77
N ASP A 101 5.86 -19.82 1.88
CA ASP A 101 6.50 -18.74 1.13
C ASP A 101 7.82 -18.22 1.72
N GLY A 102 8.26 -18.75 2.85
CA GLY A 102 9.47 -18.30 3.52
C GLY A 102 9.38 -16.87 4.10
N GLY A 103 8.18 -16.33 4.25
CA GLY A 103 7.95 -14.96 4.70
C GLY A 103 7.92 -13.91 3.59
N ALA A 104 7.85 -14.32 2.33
CA ALA A 104 7.87 -13.40 1.19
C ALA A 104 6.73 -12.39 1.22
N LEU A 105 5.49 -12.82 1.50
CA LEU A 105 4.35 -11.91 1.61
C LEU A 105 4.50 -10.90 2.73
N PHE A 106 5.01 -11.34 3.88
CA PHE A 106 5.27 -10.45 5.01
C PHE A 106 6.31 -9.38 4.67
N VAL A 107 7.43 -9.78 4.06
CA VAL A 107 8.47 -8.84 3.62
C VAL A 107 7.93 -7.85 2.60
N MET A 108 7.16 -8.31 1.62
CA MET A 108 6.52 -7.43 0.63
C MET A 108 5.57 -6.43 1.29
N ALA A 109 4.81 -6.86 2.30
CA ALA A 109 3.93 -5.97 3.06
C ALA A 109 4.72 -4.89 3.80
N ILE A 110 5.84 -5.24 4.43
CA ILE A 110 6.73 -4.29 5.11
C ILE A 110 7.34 -3.30 4.12
N VAL A 111 7.87 -3.76 2.99
CA VAL A 111 8.44 -2.90 1.96
C VAL A 111 7.39 -1.92 1.44
N THR A 112 6.19 -2.40 1.17
CA THR A 112 5.09 -1.57 0.66
C THR A 112 4.59 -0.58 1.72
N LEU A 113 4.56 -0.99 2.99
CA LEU A 113 4.24 -0.11 4.12
C LEU A 113 5.23 1.07 4.20
N VAL A 114 6.53 0.77 4.13
CA VAL A 114 7.59 1.79 4.14
C VAL A 114 7.46 2.72 2.93
N ALA A 115 7.24 2.16 1.75
CA ALA A 115 7.03 2.94 0.52
C ALA A 115 5.82 3.88 0.64
N GLY A 116 4.71 3.39 1.18
CA GLY A 116 3.53 4.19 1.46
C GLY A 116 3.80 5.32 2.47
N ALA A 117 4.59 5.04 3.51
CA ALA A 117 4.99 6.02 4.50
C ALA A 117 5.85 7.13 3.88
N ILE A 118 6.81 6.77 3.04
CA ILE A 118 7.66 7.73 2.31
C ILE A 118 6.81 8.63 1.42
N THR A 119 5.93 8.04 0.62
CA THR A 119 5.05 8.80 -0.27
C THR A 119 4.13 9.74 0.51
N THR A 120 3.50 9.26 1.56
CA THR A 120 2.63 10.08 2.42
C THR A 120 3.39 11.25 3.02
N TRP A 121 4.59 11.01 3.52
CA TRP A 121 5.42 12.04 4.12
C TRP A 121 5.85 13.11 3.10
N LEU A 122 6.32 12.69 1.92
CA LEU A 122 6.77 13.60 0.87
C LEU A 122 5.61 14.45 0.31
N HIS A 123 4.40 13.90 0.29
CA HIS A 123 3.21 14.57 -0.24
C HIS A 123 2.27 15.08 0.86
N ARG A 124 2.70 15.16 2.12
CA ARG A 124 1.83 15.51 3.25
C ARG A 124 1.15 16.87 3.12
N ALA A 125 1.79 17.82 2.45
CA ALA A 125 1.24 19.14 2.21
C ALA A 125 0.01 19.12 1.28
N GLU A 126 -0.13 18.07 0.49
CA GLU A 126 -1.25 17.88 -0.45
C GLU A 126 -2.47 17.23 0.22
N LEU A 127 -2.32 16.71 1.44
CA LEU A 127 -3.45 16.15 2.20
C LEU A 127 -4.37 17.26 2.67
N PRO A 128 -5.71 17.14 2.47
CA PRO A 128 -6.66 18.24 2.72
C PRO A 128 -6.59 18.84 4.14
N ILE A 129 -6.42 18.00 5.16
CA ILE A 129 -6.39 18.46 6.57
C ILE A 129 -4.99 18.92 6.96
N VAL A 130 -3.96 18.17 6.58
CA VAL A 130 -2.56 18.45 6.96
C VAL A 130 -2.04 19.66 6.18
N GLY A 131 -2.36 19.77 4.88
CA GLY A 131 -1.98 20.89 4.05
C GLY A 131 -2.52 22.21 4.59
N ALA A 132 -3.79 22.26 4.93
CA ALA A 132 -4.43 23.46 5.52
C ALA A 132 -3.76 23.91 6.83
N ARG A 133 -3.33 22.96 7.68
CA ARG A 133 -2.62 23.28 8.93
C ARG A 133 -1.21 23.80 8.68
N LEU A 134 -0.51 23.26 7.69
CA LEU A 134 0.83 23.72 7.35
C LEU A 134 0.81 25.13 6.75
N GLU A 135 -0.17 25.46 5.94
CA GLU A 135 -0.37 26.80 5.40
C GLU A 135 -0.66 27.85 6.49
N THR A 136 -1.40 27.44 7.54
CA THR A 136 -1.73 28.34 8.66
C THR A 136 -0.51 28.65 9.53
N GLN A 137 0.52 27.81 9.53
CA GLN A 137 1.74 27.99 10.32
C GLN A 137 2.86 28.70 9.53
N ALA A 138 2.70 28.87 8.26
CA ALA A 138 3.65 29.56 7.40
C ALA A 138 3.31 31.06 7.31
#